data_6baa9b588c32a383cf9feb04ef03fad5
#
_entry.id   6baa9b588c32a383cf9feb04ef03fad5
#
_cell.length_a   1.000
_cell.length_b   1.000
_cell.length_c   1.000
_cell.angle_alpha   90.00
_cell.angle_beta   90.00
_cell.angle_gamma   90.00
#
_symmetry.space_group_name_H-M   'P 1'
#
loop_
_entity.id
_entity.type
_entity.pdbx_description
1 polymer ?
#
loop_
_entity_poly.entity_id
_entity_poly.type
_entity_poly.pdbx_seq_one_letter_code
_entity_poly.pdbx_strand_id
1 'polypeptide(L)'
;MIDWDHWRTILAVFRTGTYTGAARMLRLDATTVGRRVKSLEQRLGHRLFIRDGDRFYPTKECEPLLSHVEEAAEALRDAEQLNPVTDQGAIWRDMRMTAPPFLISTIFAPAVACLGARRRIRVELVGTASKAGLQRREADIAIRIEDRPGEIRDNDPRIDAERLGVLRYAVYHATSNQNKDIPWAGLMERHVRTTGEDVMTNLAGEHGFRYRTQQFDALSEIVACGAARALLPRCIGDRDPRLTALSETVLRQPLWMLHHQQDRDIPHLRYSREWILKVVEDTL
;
A
#
# COMPACT_ATOMS: atom_id res chain seq x y z
N MET A 1 15.21 -18.74 28.67
CA MET A 1 16.02 -18.36 27.49
C MET A 1 15.14 -18.53 26.26
N ILE A 2 15.09 -17.54 25.39
CA ILE A 2 14.36 -17.62 24.11
C ILE A 2 15.24 -18.43 23.16
N ASP A 3 14.68 -19.52 22.65
CA ASP A 3 15.35 -20.35 21.64
C ASP A 3 14.83 -19.94 20.27
N TRP A 4 15.63 -19.17 19.54
CA TRP A 4 15.28 -18.67 18.21
C TRP A 4 15.01 -19.79 17.20
N ASP A 5 15.68 -20.92 17.31
CA ASP A 5 15.51 -22.05 16.41
C ASP A 5 14.09 -22.66 16.48
N HIS A 6 13.45 -22.62 17.64
CA HIS A 6 12.05 -23.03 17.76
C HIS A 6 11.12 -22.06 17.02
N TRP A 7 11.30 -20.75 17.22
CA TRP A 7 10.49 -19.73 16.56
C TRP A 7 10.69 -19.73 15.03
N ARG A 8 11.93 -19.86 14.58
CA ARG A 8 12.26 -20.02 13.16
C ARG A 8 11.56 -21.25 12.56
N THR A 9 11.42 -22.33 13.34
CA THR A 9 10.70 -23.54 12.91
C THR A 9 9.20 -23.29 12.79
N ILE A 10 8.58 -22.58 13.74
CA ILE A 10 7.17 -22.18 13.66
C ILE A 10 6.91 -21.35 12.39
N LEU A 11 7.75 -20.37 12.12
CA LEU A 11 7.64 -19.52 10.93
C LEU A 11 7.73 -20.32 9.63
N ALA A 12 8.64 -21.32 9.57
CA ALA A 12 8.77 -22.20 8.43
C ALA A 12 7.56 -23.11 8.23
N VAL A 13 6.96 -23.62 9.30
CA VAL A 13 5.72 -24.42 9.24
C VAL A 13 4.56 -23.56 8.77
N PHE A 14 4.43 -22.34 9.28
CA PHE A 14 3.41 -21.39 8.84
C PHE A 14 3.50 -21.12 7.33
N ARG A 15 4.69 -20.84 6.82
CA ARG A 15 4.91 -20.51 5.39
C ARG A 15 4.70 -21.67 4.44
N THR A 16 5.01 -22.89 4.88
CA THR A 16 4.95 -24.08 4.00
C THR A 16 3.71 -24.94 4.21
N GLY A 17 3.01 -24.74 5.30
CA GLY A 17 1.83 -25.50 5.71
C GLY A 17 2.11 -26.98 6.06
N THR A 18 3.39 -27.44 6.03
CA THR A 18 3.73 -28.85 6.29
C THR A 18 5.08 -28.99 7.02
N TYR A 19 5.21 -30.04 7.84
CA TYR A 19 6.51 -30.33 8.47
C TYR A 19 7.60 -30.70 7.46
N THR A 20 7.22 -31.38 6.39
CA THR A 20 8.15 -31.75 5.29
C THR A 20 8.63 -30.51 4.53
N GLY A 21 7.73 -29.56 4.25
CA GLY A 21 8.07 -28.29 3.62
C GLY A 21 9.00 -27.45 4.49
N ALA A 22 8.67 -27.33 5.78
CA ALA A 22 9.51 -26.62 6.75
C ALA A 22 10.89 -27.27 6.92
N ALA A 23 10.94 -28.61 6.97
CA ALA A 23 12.18 -29.38 7.05
C ALA A 23 13.10 -29.10 5.85
N ARG A 24 12.54 -29.10 4.64
CA ARG A 24 13.28 -28.75 3.40
C ARG A 24 13.80 -27.31 3.45
N MET A 25 12.97 -26.36 3.87
CA MET A 25 13.33 -24.95 3.98
C MET A 25 14.46 -24.71 4.98
N LEU A 26 14.45 -25.42 6.11
CA LEU A 26 15.41 -25.27 7.19
C LEU A 26 16.62 -26.22 7.12
N ARG A 27 16.68 -27.12 6.14
CA ARG A 27 17.66 -28.20 6.00
C ARG A 27 17.72 -29.11 7.25
N LEU A 28 16.53 -29.48 7.74
CA LEU A 28 16.31 -30.37 8.89
C LEU A 28 15.52 -31.59 8.43
N ASP A 29 15.34 -32.56 9.35
CA ASP A 29 14.37 -33.64 9.18
C ASP A 29 12.97 -33.25 9.74
N ALA A 30 11.90 -33.88 9.22
CA ALA A 30 10.53 -33.56 9.62
C ALA A 30 10.22 -33.92 11.09
N THR A 31 10.91 -34.91 11.65
CA THR A 31 10.80 -35.29 13.06
C THR A 31 11.37 -34.22 13.98
N THR A 32 12.51 -33.62 13.60
CA THR A 32 13.07 -32.47 14.32
C THR A 32 12.15 -31.26 14.28
N VAL A 33 11.54 -30.96 13.11
CA VAL A 33 10.54 -29.90 13.00
C VAL A 33 9.36 -30.15 13.96
N GLY A 34 8.77 -31.35 13.92
CA GLY A 34 7.65 -31.71 14.80
C GLY A 34 8.02 -31.64 16.29
N ARG A 35 9.23 -32.07 16.67
CA ARG A 35 9.72 -31.99 18.05
C ARG A 35 9.87 -30.53 18.51
N ARG A 36 10.40 -29.63 17.68
CA ARG A 36 10.56 -28.21 18.00
C ARG A 36 9.22 -27.52 18.15
N VAL A 37 8.27 -27.78 17.24
CA VAL A 37 6.89 -27.26 17.36
C VAL A 37 6.28 -27.70 18.69
N LYS A 38 6.27 -29.01 18.99
CA LYS A 38 5.70 -29.56 20.22
C LYS A 38 6.37 -29.00 21.49
N SER A 39 7.69 -28.83 21.47
CA SER A 39 8.43 -28.23 22.59
C SER A 39 8.01 -26.79 22.85
N LEU A 40 7.78 -25.99 21.80
CA LEU A 40 7.34 -24.61 21.96
C LEU A 40 5.88 -24.55 22.44
N GLU A 41 4.99 -25.38 21.90
CA GLU A 41 3.61 -25.49 22.34
C GLU A 41 3.50 -25.88 23.83
N GLN A 42 4.32 -26.81 24.28
CA GLN A 42 4.40 -27.20 25.70
C GLN A 42 4.84 -26.04 26.60
N ARG A 43 5.80 -25.23 26.15
CA ARG A 43 6.28 -24.04 26.88
C ARG A 43 5.24 -22.94 26.96
N LEU A 44 4.47 -22.76 25.90
CA LEU A 44 3.42 -21.72 25.81
C LEU A 44 2.10 -22.16 26.46
N GLY A 45 1.92 -23.48 26.67
CA GLY A 45 0.70 -24.02 27.27
C GLY A 45 -0.49 -24.14 26.33
N HIS A 46 -0.30 -23.86 25.03
CA HIS A 46 -1.35 -23.99 24.03
C HIS A 46 -0.78 -24.43 22.67
N ARG A 47 -1.67 -24.92 21.80
CA ARG A 47 -1.31 -25.31 20.44
C ARG A 47 -1.15 -24.09 19.56
N LEU A 48 -0.14 -24.11 18.69
CA LEU A 48 0.10 -23.07 17.71
C LEU A 48 -0.48 -23.43 16.33
N PHE A 49 -0.66 -24.75 16.07
CA PHE A 49 -1.22 -25.21 14.80
C PHE A 49 -2.34 -26.23 14.99
N ILE A 50 -3.32 -26.16 14.09
CA ILE A 50 -4.35 -27.18 13.88
C ILE A 50 -3.96 -27.97 12.65
N ARG A 51 -4.00 -29.30 12.73
CA ARG A 51 -3.77 -30.18 11.61
C ARG A 51 -5.09 -30.50 10.91
N ASP A 52 -5.12 -30.27 9.60
CA ASP A 52 -6.20 -30.73 8.72
C ASP A 52 -5.58 -31.49 7.55
N GLY A 53 -5.80 -32.82 7.52
CA GLY A 53 -5.13 -33.73 6.62
C GLY A 53 -3.61 -33.70 6.80
N ASP A 54 -2.90 -33.33 5.72
CA ASP A 54 -1.45 -33.17 5.71
C ASP A 54 -0.97 -31.73 5.94
N ARG A 55 -1.90 -30.79 6.18
CA ARG A 55 -1.58 -29.39 6.35
C ARG A 55 -1.76 -28.92 7.80
N PHE A 56 -0.96 -27.92 8.16
CA PHE A 56 -1.00 -27.21 9.43
C PHE A 56 -1.45 -25.77 9.19
N TYR A 57 -2.47 -25.35 9.95
CA TYR A 57 -3.02 -23.99 9.95
C TYR A 57 -2.78 -23.35 11.32
N PRO A 58 -2.44 -22.06 11.38
CA PRO A 58 -2.23 -21.39 12.65
C PRO A 58 -3.53 -21.33 13.46
N THR A 59 -3.41 -21.41 14.79
CA THR A 59 -4.50 -21.12 15.70
C THR A 59 -4.67 -19.61 15.87
N LYS A 60 -5.80 -19.16 16.43
CA LYS A 60 -6.03 -17.74 16.75
C LYS A 60 -4.99 -17.19 17.73
N GLU A 61 -4.48 -18.03 18.61
CA GLU A 61 -3.43 -17.68 19.56
C GLU A 61 -2.05 -17.59 18.88
N CYS A 62 -1.84 -18.30 17.78
CA CYS A 62 -0.61 -18.25 16.99
C CYS A 62 -0.49 -16.98 16.13
N GLU A 63 -1.58 -16.46 15.58
CA GLU A 63 -1.57 -15.33 14.65
C GLU A 63 -0.85 -14.09 15.20
N PRO A 64 -1.12 -13.60 16.43
CA PRO A 64 -0.39 -12.45 16.98
C PRO A 64 1.09 -12.74 17.21
N LEU A 65 1.44 -13.98 17.54
CA LEU A 65 2.82 -14.37 17.75
C LEU A 65 3.62 -14.39 16.45
N LEU A 66 2.99 -14.80 15.35
CA LEU A 66 3.64 -14.85 14.04
C LEU A 66 4.13 -13.49 13.57
N SER A 67 3.37 -12.41 13.77
CA SER A 67 3.79 -11.06 13.40
C SER A 67 5.07 -10.65 14.14
N HIS A 68 5.15 -10.91 15.44
CA HIS A 68 6.36 -10.63 16.22
C HIS A 68 7.56 -11.51 15.84
N VAL A 69 7.31 -12.77 15.50
CA VAL A 69 8.37 -13.68 15.03
C VAL A 69 8.88 -13.27 13.66
N GLU A 70 7.99 -12.80 12.78
CA GLU A 70 8.39 -12.25 11.48
C GLU A 70 9.23 -11.00 11.62
N GLU A 71 8.85 -10.07 12.49
CA GLU A 71 9.64 -8.88 12.81
C GLU A 71 11.05 -9.24 13.35
N ALA A 72 11.11 -10.22 14.25
CA ALA A 72 12.39 -10.68 14.79
C ALA A 72 13.26 -11.35 13.72
N ALA A 73 12.67 -12.18 12.85
CA ALA A 73 13.37 -12.83 11.73
C ALA A 73 13.93 -11.83 10.73
N GLU A 74 13.24 -10.73 10.56
CA GLU A 74 13.64 -9.65 9.66
C GLU A 74 14.78 -8.83 10.28
N ALA A 75 14.65 -8.48 11.57
CA ALA A 75 15.72 -7.81 12.30
C ALA A 75 17.04 -8.60 12.31
N LEU A 76 16.96 -9.93 12.42
CA LEU A 76 18.16 -10.80 12.34
C LEU A 76 18.74 -10.84 10.93
N ARG A 77 17.91 -10.89 9.89
CA ARG A 77 18.39 -10.81 8.50
C ARG A 77 19.05 -9.46 8.20
N ASP A 78 18.48 -8.37 8.71
CA ASP A 78 19.07 -7.05 8.59
C ASP A 78 20.45 -7.01 9.31
N ALA A 79 20.56 -7.64 10.48
CA ALA A 79 21.82 -7.76 11.21
C ALA A 79 22.87 -8.61 10.45
N GLU A 80 22.47 -9.69 9.79
CA GLU A 80 23.37 -10.51 8.96
C GLU A 80 23.89 -9.75 7.72
N GLN A 81 23.12 -8.78 7.22
CA GLN A 81 23.50 -7.92 6.09
C GLN A 81 24.36 -6.70 6.52
N LEU A 82 24.40 -6.40 7.82
CA LEU A 82 25.31 -5.39 8.36
C LEU A 82 26.73 -5.93 8.30
N ASN A 83 27.55 -5.38 7.40
CA ASN A 83 28.98 -5.69 7.36
C ASN A 83 29.67 -4.93 8.50
N PRO A 84 30.16 -5.61 9.57
CA PRO A 84 30.67 -4.93 10.76
C PRO A 84 32.00 -4.16 10.55
N VAL A 85 32.61 -4.29 9.36
CA VAL A 85 33.91 -3.65 9.05
C VAL A 85 33.79 -2.19 8.61
N THR A 86 32.58 -1.69 8.33
CA THR A 86 32.36 -0.30 7.86
C THR A 86 31.47 0.53 8.77
N ASP A 87 31.16 0.07 9.97
CA ASP A 87 30.13 0.71 10.81
C ASP A 87 30.68 1.84 11.68
N GLN A 88 30.92 3.00 11.07
CA GLN A 88 30.77 4.29 11.72
C GLN A 88 29.46 5.01 11.31
N GLY A 89 28.47 4.31 10.82
CA GLY A 89 27.17 4.87 10.48
C GLY A 89 26.16 3.80 10.09
N ALA A 90 25.06 3.77 10.79
CA ALA A 90 23.91 2.95 10.44
C ALA A 90 23.55 3.13 8.97
N ILE A 91 23.61 2.06 8.18
CA ILE A 91 23.30 2.10 6.74
C ILE A 91 21.80 2.33 6.57
N TRP A 92 21.44 3.50 6.10
CA TRP A 92 20.09 3.81 5.66
C TRP A 92 19.87 3.22 4.26
N ARG A 93 18.70 2.67 4.03
CA ARG A 93 18.26 2.22 2.70
C ARG A 93 17.29 3.24 2.15
N ASP A 94 17.52 3.65 0.92
CA ASP A 94 16.66 4.60 0.24
C ASP A 94 15.51 3.84 -0.44
N MET A 95 14.29 4.38 -0.34
CA MET A 95 13.11 3.91 -1.05
C MET A 95 12.42 5.12 -1.68
N ARG A 96 12.36 5.14 -3.00
CA ARG A 96 11.70 6.17 -3.76
C ARG A 96 10.39 5.67 -4.33
N MET A 97 9.29 6.29 -3.88
CA MET A 97 7.94 5.98 -4.34
C MET A 97 7.36 7.12 -5.16
N THR A 98 6.78 6.79 -6.31
CA THR A 98 6.03 7.74 -7.13
C THR A 98 4.53 7.44 -7.08
N ALA A 99 3.71 8.46 -6.92
CA ALA A 99 2.25 8.35 -6.95
C ALA A 99 1.62 9.65 -7.47
N PRO A 100 0.33 9.67 -7.86
CA PRO A 100 -0.41 10.89 -8.07
C PRO A 100 -0.29 11.83 -6.86
N PRO A 101 -0.07 13.15 -7.06
CA PRO A 101 0.21 14.10 -5.98
C PRO A 101 -0.80 14.03 -4.83
N PHE A 102 -2.08 13.95 -5.14
CA PHE A 102 -3.13 13.90 -4.12
C PHE A 102 -3.10 12.61 -3.27
N LEU A 103 -2.64 11.47 -3.83
CA LEU A 103 -2.46 10.25 -3.04
C LEU A 103 -1.26 10.38 -2.09
N ILE A 104 -0.21 11.09 -2.52
CA ILE A 104 0.90 11.40 -1.64
C ILE A 104 0.41 12.22 -0.45
N SER A 105 -0.28 13.34 -0.68
CA SER A 105 -0.71 14.25 0.39
C SER A 105 -1.77 13.65 1.31
N THR A 106 -2.72 12.87 0.76
CA THR A 106 -3.87 12.39 1.55
C THR A 106 -3.69 11.00 2.16
N ILE A 107 -2.88 10.13 1.56
CA ILE A 107 -2.75 8.73 1.98
C ILE A 107 -1.36 8.43 2.53
N PHE A 108 -0.32 8.63 1.73
CA PHE A 108 1.01 8.11 2.06
C PHE A 108 1.80 9.01 3.02
N ALA A 109 1.81 10.32 2.81
CA ALA A 109 2.54 11.23 3.69
C ALA A 109 2.02 11.21 5.15
N PRO A 110 0.70 11.21 5.42
CA PRO A 110 0.19 11.07 6.79
C PRO A 110 0.56 9.74 7.46
N ALA A 111 0.73 8.66 6.67
CA ALA A 111 1.04 7.33 7.15
C ALA A 111 2.54 7.04 7.26
N VAL A 112 3.43 7.93 6.80
CA VAL A 112 4.88 7.69 6.72
C VAL A 112 5.51 7.37 8.08
N ALA A 113 4.95 7.89 9.18
CA ALA A 113 5.41 7.61 10.53
C ALA A 113 5.29 6.11 10.90
N CYS A 114 4.34 5.40 10.29
CA CYS A 114 4.15 3.96 10.51
C CYS A 114 5.26 3.10 9.89
N LEU A 115 6.05 3.64 8.94
CA LEU A 115 7.21 2.96 8.38
C LEU A 115 8.32 2.70 9.41
N GLY A 116 8.30 3.42 10.52
CA GLY A 116 9.13 3.19 11.70
C GLY A 116 10.59 3.53 11.51
N ALA A 117 11.10 4.40 12.38
CA ALA A 117 12.53 4.74 12.45
C ALA A 117 13.45 3.52 12.67
N ARG A 118 12.90 2.41 13.18
CA ARG A 118 13.63 1.17 13.45
C ARG A 118 14.15 0.45 12.20
N ARG A 119 13.55 0.70 11.02
CA ARG A 119 13.93 0.01 9.78
C ARG A 119 14.93 0.76 8.93
N ARG A 120 15.35 1.96 9.36
CA ARG A 120 16.37 2.76 8.68
C ARG A 120 16.09 2.94 7.19
N ILE A 121 14.83 3.17 6.83
CA ILE A 121 14.43 3.48 5.46
C ILE A 121 14.28 4.98 5.32
N ARG A 122 15.03 5.58 4.40
CA ARG A 122 14.77 6.94 3.92
C ARG A 122 13.75 6.87 2.80
N VAL A 123 12.66 7.60 2.95
CA VAL A 123 11.55 7.56 2.02
C VAL A 123 11.51 8.85 1.23
N GLU A 124 11.55 8.72 -0.09
CA GLU A 124 11.28 9.81 -1.02
C GLU A 124 9.90 9.60 -1.65
N LEU A 125 8.97 10.49 -1.33
CA LEU A 125 7.62 10.51 -1.91
C LEU A 125 7.56 11.54 -3.03
N VAL A 126 7.40 11.09 -4.27
CA VAL A 126 7.42 11.96 -5.46
C VAL A 126 6.05 11.98 -6.12
N GLY A 127 5.42 13.17 -6.10
CA GLY A 127 4.12 13.41 -6.71
C GLY A 127 4.21 13.47 -8.24
N THR A 128 3.87 12.38 -8.94
CA THR A 128 3.80 12.36 -10.40
C THR A 128 2.82 11.30 -10.90
N ALA A 129 2.15 11.61 -12.01
CA ALA A 129 1.33 10.64 -12.75
C ALA A 129 2.11 9.99 -13.92
N SER A 130 3.38 10.38 -14.14
CA SER A 130 4.20 9.87 -15.25
C SER A 130 4.55 8.40 -15.06
N LYS A 131 4.42 7.61 -16.14
CA LYS A 131 4.82 6.20 -16.17
C LYS A 131 6.33 6.01 -16.33
N ALA A 132 7.05 7.03 -16.78
CA ALA A 132 8.45 6.93 -17.20
C ALA A 132 9.44 6.66 -16.04
N GLY A 133 9.14 7.07 -14.82
CA GLY A 133 10.07 6.98 -13.69
C GLY A 133 10.48 5.55 -13.33
N LEU A 134 9.54 4.60 -13.33
CA LEU A 134 9.82 3.20 -13.01
C LEU A 134 10.64 2.51 -14.12
N GLN A 135 10.28 2.73 -15.39
CA GLN A 135 11.01 2.17 -16.55
C GLN A 135 12.46 2.62 -16.61
N ARG A 136 12.76 3.84 -16.16
CA ARG A 136 14.11 4.42 -16.10
C ARG A 136 14.85 4.11 -14.80
N ARG A 137 14.27 3.32 -13.91
CA ARG A 137 14.79 3.08 -12.55
C ARG A 137 14.99 4.35 -11.72
N GLU A 138 14.15 5.35 -11.95
CA GLU A 138 14.12 6.59 -11.18
C GLU A 138 13.23 6.45 -9.92
N ALA A 139 12.53 5.33 -9.78
CA ALA A 139 11.73 4.97 -8.61
C ALA A 139 11.76 3.46 -8.39
N ASP A 140 11.67 3.03 -7.13
CA ASP A 140 11.60 1.63 -6.73
C ASP A 140 10.16 1.11 -6.78
N ILE A 141 9.22 1.94 -6.38
CA ILE A 141 7.78 1.62 -6.35
C ILE A 141 6.99 2.75 -7.01
N ALA A 142 6.00 2.38 -7.82
CA ALA A 142 5.11 3.35 -8.44
C ALA A 142 3.64 3.00 -8.17
N ILE A 143 2.87 3.96 -7.63
CA ILE A 143 1.42 3.82 -7.47
C ILE A 143 0.74 4.50 -8.66
N ARG A 144 -0.17 3.79 -9.31
CA ARG A 144 -0.84 4.26 -10.52
C ARG A 144 -2.33 3.99 -10.49
N ILE A 145 -3.10 4.92 -11.01
CA ILE A 145 -4.52 4.77 -11.26
C ILE A 145 -4.68 4.24 -12.68
N GLU A 146 -5.42 3.17 -12.83
CA GLU A 146 -5.78 2.64 -14.15
C GLU A 146 -6.94 3.43 -14.71
N ASP A 147 -6.71 4.11 -15.80
CA ASP A 147 -7.74 4.91 -16.48
C ASP A 147 -8.55 4.07 -17.46
N ARG A 148 -7.87 3.20 -18.21
CA ARG A 148 -8.51 2.27 -19.15
C ARG A 148 -8.16 0.82 -18.80
N PRO A 149 -9.13 -0.11 -18.88
CA PRO A 149 -8.88 -1.52 -18.58
C PRO A 149 -7.69 -2.08 -19.34
N GLY A 150 -6.76 -2.72 -18.62
CA GLY A 150 -5.55 -3.34 -19.19
C GLY A 150 -4.37 -2.41 -19.41
N GLU A 151 -4.55 -1.10 -19.30
CA GLU A 151 -3.49 -0.10 -19.58
C GLU A 151 -2.22 -0.28 -18.72
N ILE A 152 -2.36 -0.86 -17.55
CA ILE A 152 -1.23 -1.01 -16.60
C ILE A 152 -0.47 -2.32 -16.83
N ARG A 153 -1.14 -3.39 -17.27
CA ARG A 153 -0.56 -4.73 -17.39
C ARG A 153 0.33 -4.94 -18.62
N ASP A 154 0.14 -4.16 -19.65
CA ASP A 154 0.67 -4.47 -21.00
C ASP A 154 2.03 -3.84 -21.33
N ASN A 155 2.69 -3.15 -20.39
CA ASN A 155 3.73 -2.21 -20.77
C ASN A 155 5.20 -2.67 -20.61
N ASP A 156 5.52 -3.61 -19.71
CA ASP A 156 6.89 -4.12 -19.56
C ASP A 156 6.88 -5.44 -18.77
N PRO A 157 7.34 -6.56 -19.34
CA PRO A 157 7.35 -7.86 -18.66
C PRO A 157 8.28 -7.91 -17.43
N ARG A 158 9.15 -6.92 -17.26
CA ARG A 158 10.04 -6.82 -16.10
C ARG A 158 9.38 -6.15 -14.90
N ILE A 159 8.18 -5.60 -15.07
CA ILE A 159 7.43 -4.87 -14.05
C ILE A 159 6.29 -5.75 -13.56
N ASP A 160 6.29 -6.04 -12.27
CA ASP A 160 5.15 -6.63 -11.59
C ASP A 160 4.11 -5.55 -11.28
N ALA A 161 2.84 -5.88 -11.50
CA ALA A 161 1.70 -5.02 -11.18
C ALA A 161 0.78 -5.74 -10.20
N GLU A 162 0.62 -5.18 -9.01
CA GLU A 162 -0.24 -5.67 -7.95
C GLU A 162 -1.40 -4.72 -7.73
N ARG A 163 -2.63 -5.25 -7.69
CA ARG A 163 -3.82 -4.44 -7.46
C ARG A 163 -3.95 -4.11 -5.98
N LEU A 164 -3.93 -2.80 -5.65
CA LEU A 164 -4.06 -2.31 -4.28
C LEU A 164 -5.51 -2.14 -3.83
N GLY A 165 -6.39 -1.70 -4.74
CA GLY A 165 -7.77 -1.38 -4.38
C GLY A 165 -8.49 -0.64 -5.48
N VAL A 166 -9.51 0.12 -5.08
CA VAL A 166 -10.34 0.92 -5.99
C VAL A 166 -10.56 2.31 -5.42
N LEU A 167 -10.10 3.33 -6.13
CA LEU A 167 -10.44 4.71 -5.87
C LEU A 167 -11.89 4.97 -6.25
N ARG A 168 -12.63 5.58 -5.34
CA ARG A 168 -14.03 5.96 -5.53
C ARG A 168 -14.13 7.47 -5.55
N TYR A 169 -15.01 7.99 -6.37
CA TYR A 169 -15.23 9.41 -6.53
C TYR A 169 -16.71 9.73 -6.34
N ALA A 170 -16.99 10.85 -5.70
CA ALA A 170 -18.34 11.39 -5.53
C ALA A 170 -18.35 12.91 -5.78
N VAL A 171 -19.52 13.47 -5.99
CA VAL A 171 -19.67 14.93 -6.11
C VAL A 171 -19.77 15.52 -4.72
N TYR A 172 -18.96 16.56 -4.46
CA TYR A 172 -18.93 17.27 -3.18
C TYR A 172 -19.26 18.74 -3.34
N HIS A 173 -19.80 19.30 -2.27
CA HIS A 173 -20.00 20.74 -2.06
C HIS A 173 -19.60 21.12 -0.62
N ALA A 174 -19.49 22.42 -0.34
CA ALA A 174 -19.26 22.86 1.03
C ALA A 174 -20.47 22.55 1.93
N THR A 175 -20.23 22.01 3.12
CA THR A 175 -21.26 21.69 4.12
C THR A 175 -22.08 22.92 4.50
N SER A 176 -21.47 24.10 4.50
CA SER A 176 -22.12 25.39 4.78
C SER A 176 -23.00 25.91 3.65
N ASN A 177 -22.95 25.31 2.46
CA ASN A 177 -23.63 25.84 1.28
C ASN A 177 -25.09 25.39 1.23
N GLN A 178 -26.00 26.32 1.34
CA GLN A 178 -27.44 26.09 1.25
C GLN A 178 -28.02 26.33 -0.17
N ASN A 179 -27.19 26.81 -1.09
CA ASN A 179 -27.63 27.09 -2.47
C ASN A 179 -27.58 25.79 -3.30
N LYS A 180 -28.67 25.54 -4.05
CA LYS A 180 -28.76 24.40 -4.97
C LYS A 180 -28.11 24.67 -6.33
N ASP A 181 -27.96 25.93 -6.71
CA ASP A 181 -27.37 26.33 -7.99
C ASP A 181 -25.92 26.76 -7.81
N ILE A 182 -25.09 25.75 -7.50
CA ILE A 182 -23.64 25.91 -7.29
C ILE A 182 -22.94 25.60 -8.61
N PRO A 183 -22.05 26.50 -9.10
CA PRO A 183 -21.29 26.23 -10.33
C PRO A 183 -20.35 25.03 -10.18
N TRP A 184 -19.94 24.46 -11.31
CA TRP A 184 -18.97 23.38 -11.32
C TRP A 184 -17.53 23.90 -11.31
N ALA A 185 -16.67 23.22 -10.56
CA ALA A 185 -15.23 23.30 -10.70
C ALA A 185 -14.68 21.96 -11.20
N GLY A 186 -13.56 21.98 -11.91
CA GLY A 186 -12.97 20.78 -12.49
C GLY A 186 -11.44 20.87 -12.64
N LEU A 187 -10.86 19.79 -13.11
CA LEU A 187 -9.46 19.76 -13.46
C LEU A 187 -9.25 20.44 -14.83
N MET A 188 -8.07 21.02 -15.02
CA MET A 188 -7.65 21.53 -16.33
C MET A 188 -7.47 20.37 -17.30
N GLU A 189 -7.85 20.57 -18.56
CA GLU A 189 -7.66 19.57 -19.61
C GLU A 189 -6.18 19.25 -19.80
N ARG A 190 -5.90 17.97 -19.93
CA ARG A 190 -4.59 17.44 -20.29
C ARG A 190 -4.55 17.12 -21.77
N HIS A 191 -3.36 16.93 -22.33
CA HIS A 191 -3.21 16.52 -23.75
C HIS A 191 -3.91 15.19 -24.07
N VAL A 192 -4.01 14.29 -23.07
CA VAL A 192 -4.79 13.05 -23.17
C VAL A 192 -5.87 13.12 -22.11
N ARG A 193 -7.14 13.12 -22.53
CA ARG A 193 -8.30 13.12 -21.63
C ARG A 193 -8.39 11.79 -20.88
N THR A 194 -8.66 11.88 -19.60
CA THR A 194 -8.88 10.73 -18.72
C THR A 194 -10.36 10.44 -18.55
N THR A 195 -10.70 9.20 -18.17
CA THR A 195 -12.10 8.84 -17.82
C THR A 195 -12.68 9.76 -16.75
N GLY A 196 -11.85 10.18 -15.77
CA GLY A 196 -12.26 11.11 -14.73
C GLY A 196 -12.63 12.48 -15.28
N GLU A 197 -11.89 13.02 -16.27
CA GLU A 197 -12.18 14.27 -16.95
C GLU A 197 -13.45 14.19 -17.80
N ASP A 198 -13.69 13.05 -18.45
CA ASP A 198 -14.92 12.81 -19.22
C ASP A 198 -16.14 12.77 -18.30
N VAL A 199 -16.07 12.06 -17.18
CA VAL A 199 -17.15 12.03 -16.18
C VAL A 199 -17.40 13.42 -15.61
N MET A 200 -16.38 14.20 -15.26
CA MET A 200 -16.53 15.57 -14.78
C MET A 200 -17.22 16.46 -15.83
N THR A 201 -16.80 16.36 -17.08
CA THR A 201 -17.37 17.15 -18.18
C THR A 201 -18.85 16.82 -18.40
N ASN A 202 -19.19 15.54 -18.38
CA ASN A 202 -20.57 15.09 -18.51
C ASN A 202 -21.47 15.58 -17.34
N LEU A 203 -20.92 15.58 -16.12
CA LEU A 203 -21.65 16.09 -14.94
C LEU A 203 -21.84 17.60 -14.98
N ALA A 204 -20.88 18.36 -15.50
CA ALA A 204 -20.99 19.81 -15.63
C ALA A 204 -21.95 20.21 -16.77
N GLY A 205 -22.12 19.35 -17.79
CA GLY A 205 -23.04 19.58 -18.91
C GLY A 205 -22.71 20.85 -19.70
N GLU A 206 -23.74 21.50 -20.25
CA GLU A 206 -23.60 22.72 -21.05
C GLU A 206 -23.09 23.94 -20.25
N HIS A 207 -23.29 23.96 -18.93
CA HIS A 207 -22.78 25.04 -18.08
C HIS A 207 -21.27 25.08 -17.93
N GLY A 208 -20.59 23.94 -18.19
CA GLY A 208 -19.16 23.81 -18.12
C GLY A 208 -18.61 24.08 -16.70
N PHE A 209 -17.34 24.44 -16.65
CA PHE A 209 -16.63 24.72 -15.39
C PHE A 209 -16.39 26.22 -15.22
N ARG A 210 -16.79 26.77 -14.08
CA ARG A 210 -16.46 28.15 -13.71
C ARG A 210 -15.05 28.31 -13.21
N TYR A 211 -14.50 27.25 -12.54
CA TYR A 211 -13.15 27.22 -12.00
C TYR A 211 -12.45 25.98 -12.50
N ARG A 212 -11.15 26.10 -12.80
CA ARG A 212 -10.31 24.97 -13.21
C ARG A 212 -8.97 25.05 -12.52
N THR A 213 -8.44 23.89 -12.09
CA THR A 213 -7.13 23.75 -11.45
C THR A 213 -6.44 22.49 -11.95
N GLN A 214 -5.14 22.34 -11.67
CA GLN A 214 -4.36 21.17 -12.08
C GLN A 214 -4.38 20.04 -11.06
N GLN A 215 -4.76 20.31 -9.80
CA GLN A 215 -4.60 19.39 -8.68
C GLN A 215 -5.90 19.27 -7.86
N PHE A 216 -6.13 18.06 -7.33
CA PHE A 216 -7.28 17.80 -6.47
C PHE A 216 -7.23 18.58 -5.16
N ASP A 217 -6.02 18.87 -4.63
CA ASP A 217 -5.87 19.64 -3.39
C ASP A 217 -6.43 21.06 -3.56
N ALA A 218 -6.06 21.73 -4.65
CA ALA A 218 -6.63 23.06 -4.98
C ALA A 218 -8.12 22.96 -5.33
N LEU A 219 -8.56 21.88 -5.98
CA LEU A 219 -9.97 21.67 -6.32
C LEU A 219 -10.81 21.50 -5.06
N SER A 220 -10.33 20.74 -4.07
CA SER A 220 -11.04 20.57 -2.80
C SER A 220 -11.17 21.87 -2.02
N GLU A 221 -10.17 22.75 -2.03
CA GLU A 221 -10.24 24.06 -1.39
C GLU A 221 -11.26 24.98 -2.09
N ILE A 222 -11.33 24.96 -3.42
CA ILE A 222 -12.38 25.72 -4.17
C ILE A 222 -13.77 25.25 -3.76
N VAL A 223 -13.94 23.95 -3.53
CA VAL A 223 -15.23 23.39 -3.06
C VAL A 223 -15.48 23.76 -1.60
N ALA A 224 -14.48 23.61 -0.73
CA ALA A 224 -14.60 23.83 0.71
C ALA A 224 -14.89 25.30 1.07
N CYS A 225 -14.41 26.26 0.28
CA CYS A 225 -14.78 27.68 0.46
C CYS A 225 -16.20 28.03 -0.04
N GLY A 226 -16.95 27.05 -0.57
CA GLY A 226 -18.33 27.25 -1.04
C GLY A 226 -18.47 27.83 -2.45
N ALA A 227 -17.37 28.01 -3.18
CA ALA A 227 -17.38 28.65 -4.51
C ALA A 227 -17.94 27.74 -5.60
N ALA A 228 -17.85 26.42 -5.44
CA ALA A 228 -18.27 25.45 -6.46
C ALA A 228 -18.61 24.08 -5.86
N ARG A 229 -19.15 23.20 -6.71
CA ARG A 229 -19.20 21.74 -6.51
C ARG A 229 -18.21 21.05 -7.47
N ALA A 230 -17.69 19.89 -7.09
CA ALA A 230 -16.78 19.15 -7.95
C ALA A 230 -16.84 17.63 -7.69
N LEU A 231 -16.37 16.85 -8.66
CA LEU A 231 -16.06 15.43 -8.49
C LEU A 231 -14.71 15.30 -7.79
N LEU A 232 -14.70 14.73 -6.58
CA LEU A 232 -13.49 14.52 -5.79
C LEU A 232 -13.32 13.03 -5.45
N PRO A 233 -12.08 12.54 -5.31
CA PRO A 233 -11.82 11.26 -4.67
C PRO A 233 -12.40 11.23 -3.25
N ARG A 234 -13.04 10.13 -2.86
CA ARG A 234 -13.60 9.99 -1.51
C ARG A 234 -12.56 10.09 -0.41
N CYS A 235 -11.34 9.63 -0.67
CA CYS A 235 -10.22 9.79 0.27
C CYS A 235 -9.85 11.26 0.57
N ILE A 236 -10.27 12.21 -0.26
CA ILE A 236 -10.20 13.66 0.01
C ILE A 236 -11.49 14.13 0.65
N GLY A 237 -12.61 13.92 -0.04
CA GLY A 237 -13.88 14.53 0.33
C GLY A 237 -14.45 14.04 1.67
N ASP A 238 -14.37 12.74 1.95
CA ASP A 238 -14.90 12.16 3.19
C ASP A 238 -14.03 12.49 4.43
N ARG A 239 -12.80 12.96 4.23
CA ARG A 239 -11.88 13.37 5.31
C ARG A 239 -11.97 14.84 5.67
N ASP A 240 -12.51 15.67 4.82
CA ASP A 240 -12.66 17.10 5.08
C ASP A 240 -14.05 17.41 5.66
N PRO A 241 -14.15 17.78 6.95
CA PRO A 241 -15.45 18.09 7.58
C PRO A 241 -16.16 19.29 6.99
N ARG A 242 -15.47 20.08 6.17
CA ARG A 242 -16.06 21.22 5.44
C ARG A 242 -16.85 20.78 4.20
N LEU A 243 -16.70 19.49 3.79
CA LEU A 243 -17.28 18.93 2.58
C LEU A 243 -18.41 17.96 2.89
N THR A 244 -19.43 17.97 2.04
CA THR A 244 -20.55 17.02 2.06
C THR A 244 -20.73 16.40 0.69
N ALA A 245 -20.87 15.07 0.65
CA ALA A 245 -21.14 14.35 -0.60
C ALA A 245 -22.59 14.61 -1.06
N LEU A 246 -22.75 15.03 -2.32
CA LEU A 246 -24.06 15.22 -2.99
C LEU A 246 -24.53 13.96 -3.70
N SER A 247 -23.65 12.99 -3.92
CA SER A 247 -23.96 11.77 -4.65
C SER A 247 -23.33 10.56 -3.99
N GLU A 248 -23.83 9.39 -4.33
CA GLU A 248 -23.08 8.16 -4.17
C GLU A 248 -21.83 8.14 -5.07
N THR A 249 -21.09 7.04 -5.06
CA THR A 249 -19.93 6.87 -5.93
C THR A 249 -20.34 6.88 -7.40
N VAL A 250 -19.86 7.85 -8.16
CA VAL A 250 -20.14 8.01 -9.61
C VAL A 250 -19.02 7.50 -10.50
N LEU A 251 -17.81 7.36 -9.97
CA LEU A 251 -16.66 6.82 -10.70
C LEU A 251 -15.85 5.89 -9.80
N ARG A 252 -15.33 4.82 -10.38
CA ARG A 252 -14.43 3.86 -9.73
C ARG A 252 -13.25 3.60 -10.65
N GLN A 253 -12.04 3.73 -10.12
CA GLN A 253 -10.80 3.48 -10.87
C GLN A 253 -9.90 2.54 -10.08
N PRO A 254 -9.40 1.44 -10.68
CA PRO A 254 -8.45 0.56 -10.02
C PRO A 254 -7.15 1.28 -9.67
N LEU A 255 -6.61 0.96 -8.49
CA LEU A 255 -5.32 1.44 -8.02
C LEU A 255 -4.33 0.28 -8.03
N TRP A 256 -3.15 0.52 -8.57
CA TRP A 256 -2.11 -0.47 -8.76
C TRP A 256 -0.79 -0.03 -8.14
N MET A 257 -0.05 -0.98 -7.60
CA MET A 257 1.35 -0.86 -7.23
C MET A 257 2.20 -1.58 -8.28
N LEU A 258 3.23 -0.89 -8.76
CA LEU A 258 4.17 -1.42 -9.73
C LEU A 258 5.57 -1.39 -9.13
N HIS A 259 6.34 -2.44 -9.39
CA HIS A 259 7.76 -2.54 -9.02
C HIS A 259 8.50 -3.48 -9.98
N HIS A 260 9.82 -3.42 -10.01
CA HIS A 260 10.61 -4.36 -10.80
C HIS A 260 10.58 -5.77 -10.17
N GLN A 261 10.46 -6.81 -11.01
CA GLN A 261 10.46 -8.22 -10.57
C GLN A 261 11.72 -8.58 -9.79
N GLN A 262 12.88 -8.11 -10.26
CA GLN A 262 14.17 -8.39 -9.60
C GLN A 262 14.31 -7.74 -8.21
N ASP A 263 13.49 -6.72 -7.90
CA ASP A 263 13.49 -6.03 -6.62
C ASP A 263 12.51 -6.69 -5.61
N ARG A 264 11.84 -7.78 -6.03
CA ARG A 264 10.79 -8.46 -5.26
C ARG A 264 11.26 -8.94 -3.90
N ASP A 265 12.49 -9.47 -3.83
CA ASP A 265 13.04 -10.09 -2.63
C ASP A 265 13.96 -9.16 -1.83
N ILE A 266 14.12 -7.91 -2.27
CA ILE A 266 14.90 -6.91 -1.54
C ILE A 266 14.15 -6.56 -0.24
N PRO A 267 14.74 -6.78 0.96
CA PRO A 267 13.99 -6.75 2.22
C PRO A 267 13.30 -5.43 2.51
N HIS A 268 14.00 -4.28 2.35
CA HIS A 268 13.42 -2.96 2.62
C HIS A 268 12.31 -2.58 1.63
N LEU A 269 12.41 -3.02 0.35
CA LEU A 269 11.38 -2.79 -0.65
C LEU A 269 10.17 -3.70 -0.42
N ARG A 270 10.39 -4.95 -0.01
CA ARG A 270 9.30 -5.85 0.40
C ARG A 270 8.50 -5.27 1.54
N TYR A 271 9.18 -4.82 2.60
CA TYR A 271 8.53 -4.16 3.73
C TYR A 271 7.78 -2.89 3.31
N SER A 272 8.35 -2.09 2.42
CA SER A 272 7.68 -0.90 1.90
C SER A 272 6.41 -1.24 1.13
N ARG A 273 6.39 -2.35 0.37
CA ARG A 273 5.17 -2.83 -0.30
C ARG A 273 4.10 -3.28 0.69
N GLU A 274 4.48 -4.04 1.73
CA GLU A 274 3.56 -4.46 2.80
C GLU A 274 2.95 -3.25 3.52
N TRP A 275 3.77 -2.23 3.80
CA TRP A 275 3.29 -0.96 4.35
C TRP A 275 2.29 -0.27 3.42
N ILE A 276 2.58 -0.19 2.12
CA ILE A 276 1.68 0.41 1.12
C ILE A 276 0.34 -0.33 1.09
N LEU A 277 0.35 -1.66 1.04
CA LEU A 277 -0.86 -2.49 1.06
C LEU A 277 -1.72 -2.17 2.28
N LYS A 278 -1.12 -2.19 3.47
CA LYS A 278 -1.83 -1.89 4.72
C LYS A 278 -2.40 -0.48 4.74
N VAL A 279 -1.62 0.52 4.34
CA VAL A 279 -2.08 1.93 4.32
C VAL A 279 -3.25 2.13 3.37
N VAL A 280 -3.23 1.46 2.21
CA VAL A 280 -4.32 1.55 1.24
C VAL A 280 -5.57 0.81 1.74
N GLU A 281 -5.42 -0.38 2.34
CA GLU A 281 -6.52 -1.14 2.95
C GLU A 281 -7.21 -0.36 4.07
N ASP A 282 -6.43 0.31 4.93
CA ASP A 282 -6.95 1.12 6.05
C ASP A 282 -7.63 2.43 5.57
N THR A 283 -7.44 2.82 4.29
CA THR A 283 -7.82 4.16 3.82
C THR A 283 -8.93 4.16 2.75
N LEU A 284 -8.99 3.16 1.86
CA LEU A 284 -9.89 3.09 0.71
C LEU A 284 -11.03 2.08 0.88
#